data_b1c44fc24e8ea438f0257ac9a2f0c573
#
_entry.id   b1c44fc24e8ea438f0257ac9a2f0c573
#
_cell.length_a   1.000
_cell.length_b   1.000
_cell.length_c   1.000
_cell.angle_alpha   90.00
_cell.angle_beta   90.00
_cell.angle_gamma   90.00
#
_symmetry.space_group_name_H-M   'P 1'
#
loop_
_entity.id
_entity.type
_entity.pdbx_description
1 polymer ?
#
loop_
_entity_poly.entity_id
_entity_poly.type
_entity_poly.pdbx_seq_one_letter_code
_entity_poly.pdbx_strand_id
1 'polypeptide(L)'
;LPIESYADAELPMMQRLLGRARQDPLNAVASVIFLLAILHTFLAPKIMHYAHALRNAHARKRPEENAMPADAVPSVSFKAELMHFLGEVEAIFGLWILPLLCALTAMKGWAATKHYINEGVSFTEPIFVVVVMTIAASRPVLMAAENIMGKAAGALGGSPAAFWFCVLTIGPAMGSLITEPAAMTISALLLARRFYEFGPSHGFAYATLGLLFVNISIGGTLTHFAAPPVLMVAGKWGWDTPFMALNFGWKAMLAVVISNLAYYFWFRRDFALLNAGAVEDTAEERWAERKDSVPWWITTTHFLFLAWTVFTAHYPPLFMGGLLFFLAFVSATEHHQNPVVLRPALLVGFFLAGLVIHGGLQGWWIAPILSSLAELPLFFGAIGLTALNDNAAITYLASLVPSLSEELKRAVVAGAVTGGGLTVIANAPNPAGQAILAKYFPDGISPGALFVAALLPTIIAAACFLLLR
;
A
#
# COMPACT_ATOMS: atom_id res chain seq x y z
N LEU A 1 -29.47 -0.98 -8.94
CA LEU A 1 -30.16 -2.26 -9.20
C LEU A 1 -29.16 -3.40 -9.14
N PRO A 2 -29.52 -4.62 -8.64
CA PRO A 2 -28.66 -5.80 -8.71
C PRO A 2 -28.29 -6.15 -10.16
N ILE A 3 -27.09 -6.69 -10.38
CA ILE A 3 -26.58 -6.98 -11.73
C ILE A 3 -27.48 -8.02 -12.44
N GLU A 4 -28.02 -8.97 -11.70
CA GLU A 4 -28.90 -10.02 -12.21
C GLU A 4 -30.27 -9.51 -12.67
N SER A 5 -30.66 -8.29 -12.25
CA SER A 5 -31.95 -7.68 -12.65
C SER A 5 -31.93 -7.11 -14.06
N TYR A 6 -30.75 -7.00 -14.70
CA TYR A 6 -30.64 -6.49 -16.07
C TYR A 6 -30.80 -7.62 -17.07
N ALA A 7 -31.91 -7.66 -17.80
CA ALA A 7 -32.18 -8.65 -18.86
C ALA A 7 -31.52 -8.22 -20.20
N ASP A 8 -30.20 -8.05 -20.21
CA ASP A 8 -29.46 -7.45 -21.32
C ASP A 8 -28.26 -8.28 -21.83
N ALA A 9 -28.16 -9.55 -21.42
CA ALA A 9 -27.02 -10.42 -21.71
C ALA A 9 -26.71 -10.57 -23.22
N GLU A 10 -27.72 -10.48 -24.07
CA GLU A 10 -27.61 -10.63 -25.54
C GLU A 10 -27.27 -9.34 -26.28
N LEU A 11 -27.33 -8.18 -25.60
CA LEU A 11 -27.10 -6.89 -26.23
C LEU A 11 -25.59 -6.60 -26.42
N PRO A 12 -25.23 -5.86 -27.49
CA PRO A 12 -23.87 -5.35 -27.66
C PRO A 12 -23.44 -4.49 -26.44
N MET A 13 -22.16 -4.54 -26.07
CA MET A 13 -21.60 -3.90 -24.86
C MET A 13 -22.06 -2.45 -24.68
N MET A 14 -21.97 -1.62 -25.70
CA MET A 14 -22.35 -0.20 -25.62
C MET A 14 -23.85 -0.02 -25.36
N GLN A 15 -24.70 -0.85 -26.00
CA GLN A 15 -26.16 -0.78 -25.78
C GLN A 15 -26.53 -1.24 -24.36
N ARG A 16 -25.85 -2.26 -23.85
CA ARG A 16 -25.97 -2.74 -22.47
C ARG A 16 -25.65 -1.64 -21.47
N LEU A 17 -24.50 -0.98 -21.60
CA LEU A 17 -24.08 0.10 -20.70
C LEU A 17 -25.03 1.31 -20.77
N LEU A 18 -25.41 1.76 -21.95
CA LEU A 18 -26.34 2.85 -22.12
C LEU A 18 -27.74 2.51 -21.57
N GLY A 19 -28.20 1.27 -21.78
CA GLY A 19 -29.47 0.77 -21.25
C GLY A 19 -29.49 0.83 -19.72
N ARG A 20 -28.47 0.28 -19.07
CA ARG A 20 -28.32 0.28 -17.60
C ARG A 20 -28.22 1.68 -17.01
N ALA A 21 -27.49 2.60 -17.66
CA ALA A 21 -27.40 4.00 -17.25
C ALA A 21 -28.75 4.75 -17.36
N ARG A 22 -29.55 4.42 -18.38
CA ARG A 22 -30.91 4.99 -18.52
C ARG A 22 -31.92 4.40 -17.55
N GLN A 23 -31.82 3.09 -17.28
CA GLN A 23 -32.71 2.39 -16.34
C GLN A 23 -32.47 2.83 -14.90
N ASP A 24 -31.23 3.08 -14.50
CA ASP A 24 -30.87 3.66 -13.22
C ASP A 24 -29.80 4.77 -13.39
N PRO A 25 -30.24 6.05 -13.46
CA PRO A 25 -29.32 7.18 -13.63
C PRO A 25 -28.29 7.33 -12.51
N LEU A 26 -28.53 6.77 -11.31
CA LEU A 26 -27.56 6.74 -10.23
C LEU A 26 -26.26 6.02 -10.65
N ASN A 27 -26.35 4.99 -11.50
CA ASN A 27 -25.21 4.29 -12.05
C ASN A 27 -24.21 5.25 -12.71
N ALA A 28 -24.71 6.11 -13.61
CA ALA A 28 -23.87 7.09 -14.31
C ALA A 28 -23.32 8.16 -13.35
N VAL A 29 -24.16 8.69 -12.45
CA VAL A 29 -23.73 9.70 -11.46
C VAL A 29 -22.65 9.14 -10.54
N ALA A 30 -22.85 7.94 -9.98
CA ALA A 30 -21.86 7.29 -9.11
C ALA A 30 -20.54 7.03 -9.84
N SER A 31 -20.61 6.62 -11.12
CA SER A 31 -19.39 6.38 -11.92
C SER A 31 -18.67 7.68 -12.29
N VAL A 32 -19.38 8.77 -12.54
CA VAL A 32 -18.76 10.09 -12.73
C VAL A 32 -18.07 10.55 -11.45
N ILE A 33 -18.70 10.43 -10.29
CA ILE A 33 -18.10 10.78 -8.99
C ILE A 33 -16.86 9.93 -8.73
N PHE A 34 -16.93 8.63 -9.00
CA PHE A 34 -15.79 7.71 -8.88
C PHE A 34 -14.63 8.10 -9.82
N LEU A 35 -14.93 8.42 -11.08
CA LEU A 35 -13.94 8.91 -12.04
C LEU A 35 -13.30 10.22 -11.57
N LEU A 36 -14.10 11.16 -11.03
CA LEU A 36 -13.56 12.40 -10.48
C LEU A 36 -12.65 12.16 -9.26
N ALA A 37 -12.95 11.16 -8.42
CA ALA A 37 -12.04 10.73 -7.35
C ALA A 37 -10.72 10.23 -7.93
N ILE A 38 -10.74 9.39 -8.96
CA ILE A 38 -9.54 8.93 -9.66
C ILE A 38 -8.77 10.10 -10.27
N LEU A 39 -9.45 11.02 -10.95
CA LEU A 39 -8.81 12.21 -11.53
C LEU A 39 -8.18 13.09 -10.45
N HIS A 40 -8.77 13.17 -9.27
CA HIS A 40 -8.22 13.90 -8.13
C HIS A 40 -6.87 13.29 -7.68
N THR A 41 -6.69 11.97 -7.73
CA THR A 41 -5.40 11.34 -7.37
C THR A 41 -4.26 11.82 -8.24
N PHE A 42 -4.50 12.10 -9.53
CA PHE A 42 -3.49 12.69 -10.42
C PHE A 42 -3.19 14.17 -10.14
N LEU A 43 -4.11 14.88 -9.48
CA LEU A 43 -3.91 16.25 -9.05
C LEU A 43 -3.25 16.35 -7.66
N ALA A 44 -3.27 15.29 -6.87
CA ALA A 44 -2.75 15.25 -5.51
C ALA A 44 -1.31 15.80 -5.37
N PRO A 45 -0.33 15.45 -6.22
CA PRO A 45 1.02 16.00 -6.13
C PRO A 45 1.06 17.54 -6.32
N LYS A 46 0.22 18.09 -7.21
CA LYS A 46 0.13 19.53 -7.42
C LYS A 46 -0.50 20.24 -6.22
N ILE A 47 -1.55 19.65 -5.65
CA ILE A 47 -2.22 20.16 -4.44
C ILE A 47 -1.24 20.13 -3.26
N MET A 48 -0.49 19.04 -3.10
CA MET A 48 0.54 18.90 -2.06
C MET A 48 1.64 19.96 -2.22
N HIS A 49 2.13 20.18 -3.43
CA HIS A 49 3.11 21.24 -3.70
C HIS A 49 2.58 22.62 -3.31
N TYR A 50 1.32 22.91 -3.64
CA TYR A 50 0.66 24.15 -3.23
C TYR A 50 0.50 24.26 -1.71
N ALA A 51 0.17 23.17 -1.03
CA ALA A 51 0.10 23.11 0.44
C ALA A 51 1.45 23.45 1.08
N HIS A 52 2.54 22.89 0.58
CA HIS A 52 3.90 23.22 1.02
C HIS A 52 4.27 24.68 0.77
N ALA A 53 3.91 25.24 -0.38
CA ALA A 53 4.12 26.65 -0.67
C ALA A 53 3.39 27.57 0.32
N LEU A 54 2.13 27.23 0.67
CA LEU A 54 1.34 27.96 1.67
C LEU A 54 1.96 27.85 3.08
N ARG A 55 2.43 26.66 3.47
CA ARG A 55 3.10 26.44 4.75
C ARG A 55 4.38 27.26 4.85
N ASN A 56 5.21 27.24 3.82
CA ASN A 56 6.43 28.02 3.74
C ASN A 56 6.15 29.54 3.77
N ALA A 57 5.11 30.00 3.07
CA ALA A 57 4.70 31.40 3.07
C ALA A 57 4.18 31.85 4.47
N HIS A 58 3.51 30.95 5.20
CA HIS A 58 3.06 31.20 6.59
C HIS A 58 4.26 31.30 7.53
N ALA A 59 5.20 30.37 7.46
CA ALA A 59 6.41 30.37 8.29
C ALA A 59 7.28 31.64 8.06
N ARG A 60 7.39 32.10 6.80
CA ARG A 60 8.12 33.34 6.48
C ARG A 60 7.47 34.61 7.06
N LYS A 61 6.18 34.62 7.31
CA LYS A 61 5.46 35.77 7.89
C LYS A 61 5.62 35.88 9.41
N ARG A 62 6.16 34.85 10.07
CA ARG A 62 6.32 34.76 11.52
C ARG A 62 7.70 34.23 11.90
N PRO A 63 8.78 34.98 11.60
CA PRO A 63 10.14 34.56 11.90
C PRO A 63 10.41 34.38 13.41
N GLU A 64 9.63 35.04 14.27
CA GLU A 64 9.72 34.93 15.72
C GLU A 64 9.30 33.54 16.26
N GLU A 65 8.46 32.80 15.53
CA GLU A 65 8.07 31.43 15.91
C GLU A 65 9.21 30.42 15.71
N ASN A 66 10.19 30.70 14.85
CA ASN A 66 11.39 29.87 14.68
C ASN A 66 12.37 29.97 15.88
N ALA A 67 12.16 30.94 16.76
CA ALA A 67 12.94 31.15 17.99
C ALA A 67 12.22 30.64 19.25
N MET A 68 11.04 30.01 19.11
CA MET A 68 10.30 29.46 20.25
C MET A 68 10.97 28.22 20.84
N PRO A 69 10.78 27.96 22.16
CA PRO A 69 11.18 26.70 22.78
C PRO A 69 10.61 25.47 22.06
N ALA A 70 11.32 24.34 22.11
CA ALA A 70 10.95 23.11 21.39
C ALA A 70 9.55 22.54 21.75
N ASP A 71 8.99 22.97 22.86
CA ASP A 71 7.69 22.59 23.43
C ASP A 71 6.56 23.55 23.03
N ALA A 72 6.86 24.68 22.37
CA ALA A 72 5.83 25.59 21.89
C ALA A 72 5.15 25.04 20.63
N VAL A 73 3.82 25.05 20.62
CA VAL A 73 3.04 24.63 19.45
C VAL A 73 3.11 25.74 18.41
N PRO A 74 3.78 25.53 17.25
CA PRO A 74 3.84 26.54 16.21
C PRO A 74 2.44 26.82 15.63
N SER A 75 2.18 28.05 15.22
CA SER A 75 0.92 28.40 14.58
C SER A 75 0.78 27.70 13.23
N VAL A 76 -0.37 27.09 13.01
CA VAL A 76 -0.64 26.31 11.82
C VAL A 76 -1.57 27.10 10.89
N SER A 77 -1.22 27.17 9.62
CA SER A 77 -2.13 27.72 8.61
C SER A 77 -3.21 26.73 8.27
N PHE A 78 -4.45 26.96 8.70
CA PHE A 78 -5.60 26.12 8.37
C PHE A 78 -5.71 25.84 6.85
N LYS A 79 -5.45 26.86 6.02
CA LYS A 79 -5.50 26.72 4.57
C LYS A 79 -4.41 25.75 4.06
N ALA A 80 -3.21 25.80 4.64
CA ALA A 80 -2.12 24.90 4.27
C ALA A 80 -2.44 23.46 4.68
N GLU A 81 -2.98 23.25 5.89
CA GLU A 81 -3.36 21.92 6.37
C GLU A 81 -4.54 21.34 5.59
N LEU A 82 -5.54 22.17 5.25
CA LEU A 82 -6.66 21.74 4.41
C LEU A 82 -6.15 21.30 3.01
N MET A 83 -5.28 22.10 2.39
CA MET A 83 -4.69 21.74 1.09
C MET A 83 -3.81 20.49 1.20
N HIS A 84 -3.08 20.33 2.30
CA HIS A 84 -2.30 19.12 2.56
C HIS A 84 -3.21 17.90 2.64
N PHE A 85 -4.30 17.95 3.40
CA PHE A 85 -5.26 16.85 3.51
C PHE A 85 -5.94 16.52 2.17
N LEU A 86 -6.29 17.54 1.38
CA LEU A 86 -6.83 17.36 0.02
C LEU A 86 -5.80 16.77 -0.96
N GLY A 87 -4.52 16.93 -0.70
CA GLY A 87 -3.42 16.35 -1.49
C GLY A 87 -2.94 14.98 -1.01
N GLU A 88 -3.45 14.46 0.12
CA GLU A 88 -3.15 13.11 0.58
C GLU A 88 -3.90 12.08 -0.26
N VAL A 89 -3.18 11.26 -1.02
CA VAL A 89 -3.77 10.27 -1.93
C VAL A 89 -4.69 9.31 -1.19
N GLU A 90 -4.31 8.91 0.00
CA GLU A 90 -5.09 8.01 0.86
C GLU A 90 -6.39 8.64 1.38
N ALA A 91 -6.49 9.97 1.42
CA ALA A 91 -7.71 10.65 1.85
C ALA A 91 -8.74 10.81 0.73
N ILE A 92 -8.33 10.77 -0.55
CA ILE A 92 -9.16 11.21 -1.68
C ILE A 92 -10.45 10.41 -1.80
N PHE A 93 -10.39 9.07 -1.85
CA PHE A 93 -11.59 8.26 -1.99
C PHE A 93 -12.56 8.47 -0.82
N GLY A 94 -12.04 8.63 0.40
CA GLY A 94 -12.85 8.96 1.57
C GLY A 94 -13.53 10.34 1.47
N LEU A 95 -12.84 11.35 0.94
CA LEU A 95 -13.42 12.69 0.72
C LEU A 95 -14.56 12.67 -0.29
N TRP A 96 -14.42 11.91 -1.37
CA TRP A 96 -15.44 11.79 -2.41
C TRP A 96 -16.67 10.96 -1.99
N ILE A 97 -16.64 10.32 -0.80
CA ILE A 97 -17.86 9.72 -0.20
C ILE A 97 -18.94 10.79 -0.02
N LEU A 98 -18.58 12.00 0.40
CA LEU A 98 -19.56 13.06 0.69
C LEU A 98 -20.41 13.42 -0.55
N PRO A 99 -19.84 13.75 -1.72
CA PRO A 99 -20.62 13.95 -2.93
C PRO A 99 -21.46 12.73 -3.32
N LEU A 100 -20.92 11.52 -3.15
CA LEU A 100 -21.65 10.29 -3.48
C LEU A 100 -22.87 10.08 -2.57
N LEU A 101 -22.72 10.25 -1.26
CA LEU A 101 -23.84 10.13 -0.32
C LEU A 101 -24.90 11.22 -0.55
N CYS A 102 -24.49 12.44 -0.88
CA CYS A 102 -25.40 13.50 -1.27
C CYS A 102 -26.21 13.09 -2.53
N ALA A 103 -25.54 12.60 -3.56
CA ALA A 103 -26.19 12.14 -4.79
C ALA A 103 -27.14 10.95 -4.53
N LEU A 104 -26.67 9.96 -3.78
CA LEU A 104 -27.47 8.78 -3.42
C LEU A 104 -28.72 9.18 -2.63
N THR A 105 -28.56 10.06 -1.64
CA THR A 105 -29.69 10.55 -0.82
C THR A 105 -30.68 11.39 -1.65
N ALA A 106 -30.19 12.25 -2.52
CA ALA A 106 -31.05 13.08 -3.38
C ALA A 106 -31.85 12.24 -4.40
N MET A 107 -31.24 11.16 -4.93
CA MET A 107 -31.85 10.34 -5.99
C MET A 107 -32.68 9.17 -5.47
N LYS A 108 -32.31 8.57 -4.34
CA LYS A 108 -32.93 7.35 -3.79
C LYS A 108 -33.53 7.54 -2.40
N GLY A 109 -33.25 8.66 -1.75
CA GLY A 109 -33.70 8.96 -0.39
C GLY A 109 -32.78 8.44 0.70
N TRP A 110 -32.91 9.02 1.90
CA TRP A 110 -32.06 8.69 3.07
C TRP A 110 -32.16 7.24 3.53
N ALA A 111 -33.35 6.63 3.41
CA ALA A 111 -33.53 5.22 3.78
C ALA A 111 -32.66 4.28 2.92
N ALA A 112 -32.65 4.50 1.61
CA ALA A 112 -31.81 3.74 0.68
C ALA A 112 -30.30 3.96 0.93
N THR A 113 -29.91 5.21 1.25
CA THR A 113 -28.53 5.55 1.59
C THR A 113 -28.06 4.81 2.84
N LYS A 114 -28.86 4.79 3.90
CA LYS A 114 -28.57 4.03 5.12
C LYS A 114 -28.47 2.54 4.85
N HIS A 115 -29.41 1.98 4.12
CA HIS A 115 -29.41 0.56 3.77
C HIS A 115 -28.13 0.20 2.98
N TYR A 116 -27.76 1.00 1.98
CA TYR A 116 -26.54 0.80 1.21
C TYR A 116 -25.29 0.79 2.09
N ILE A 117 -25.13 1.76 2.98
CA ILE A 117 -23.95 1.85 3.85
C ILE A 117 -23.90 0.72 4.88
N ASN A 118 -25.05 0.33 5.46
CA ASN A 118 -25.05 -0.67 6.54
C ASN A 118 -25.06 -2.11 6.05
N GLU A 119 -25.65 -2.38 4.89
CA GLU A 119 -25.88 -3.75 4.40
C GLU A 119 -25.26 -4.02 3.02
N GLY A 120 -25.11 -2.96 2.20
CA GLY A 120 -24.54 -3.07 0.86
C GLY A 120 -23.02 -2.97 0.80
N VAL A 121 -22.36 -2.55 1.90
CA VAL A 121 -20.92 -2.34 1.95
C VAL A 121 -20.31 -3.09 3.14
N SER A 122 -19.21 -3.83 2.90
CA SER A 122 -18.42 -4.44 3.97
C SER A 122 -17.30 -3.49 4.42
N PHE A 123 -17.25 -3.20 5.71
CA PHE A 123 -16.15 -2.45 6.33
C PHE A 123 -15.16 -3.35 7.05
N THR A 124 -15.33 -4.67 6.98
CA THR A 124 -14.47 -5.64 7.67
C THR A 124 -13.03 -5.47 7.25
N GLU A 125 -12.74 -5.44 5.95
CA GLU A 125 -11.40 -5.30 5.40
C GLU A 125 -10.76 -3.93 5.72
N PRO A 126 -11.44 -2.78 5.50
CA PRO A 126 -10.93 -1.47 5.90
C PRO A 126 -10.56 -1.38 7.39
N ILE A 127 -11.43 -1.86 8.29
CA ILE A 127 -11.18 -1.82 9.74
C ILE A 127 -10.06 -2.79 10.12
N PHE A 128 -10.03 -3.98 9.53
CA PHE A 128 -8.95 -4.95 9.75
C PHE A 128 -7.57 -4.37 9.43
N VAL A 129 -7.45 -3.66 8.30
CA VAL A 129 -6.19 -3.00 7.91
C VAL A 129 -5.75 -1.98 8.95
N VAL A 130 -6.68 -1.16 9.47
CA VAL A 130 -6.34 -0.21 10.55
C VAL A 130 -5.75 -0.93 11.76
N VAL A 131 -6.37 -2.02 12.18
CA VAL A 131 -5.93 -2.79 13.36
C VAL A 131 -4.58 -3.43 13.12
N VAL A 132 -4.43 -4.20 12.03
CA VAL A 132 -3.18 -4.95 11.78
C VAL A 132 -2.01 -4.00 11.53
N MET A 133 -2.20 -2.89 10.82
CA MET A 133 -1.16 -1.89 10.61
C MET A 133 -0.75 -1.19 11.91
N THR A 134 -1.71 -0.87 12.77
CA THR A 134 -1.42 -0.25 14.08
C THR A 134 -0.52 -1.14 14.93
N ILE A 135 -0.82 -2.43 15.02
CA ILE A 135 -0.04 -3.39 15.80
C ILE A 135 1.33 -3.63 15.15
N ALA A 136 1.34 -3.83 13.82
CA ALA A 136 2.57 -4.11 13.07
C ALA A 136 3.57 -2.94 13.07
N ALA A 137 3.09 -1.69 13.14
CA ALA A 137 3.93 -0.50 13.23
C ALA A 137 4.52 -0.25 14.63
N SER A 138 4.26 -1.12 15.61
CA SER A 138 4.78 -0.98 16.96
C SER A 138 6.28 -1.25 17.04
N ARG A 139 6.99 -0.53 17.93
CA ARG A 139 8.44 -0.65 18.13
C ARG A 139 8.93 -2.10 18.29
N PRO A 140 8.31 -2.97 19.12
CA PRO A 140 8.75 -4.36 19.28
C PRO A 140 8.72 -5.18 17.99
N VAL A 141 7.71 -4.99 17.14
CA VAL A 141 7.57 -5.68 15.85
C VAL A 141 8.61 -5.16 14.85
N LEU A 142 8.78 -3.84 14.76
CA LEU A 142 9.76 -3.22 13.87
C LEU A 142 11.19 -3.62 14.23
N MET A 143 11.55 -3.61 15.52
CA MET A 143 12.88 -4.05 16.01
C MET A 143 13.12 -5.54 15.74
N ALA A 144 12.10 -6.40 15.90
CA ALA A 144 12.25 -7.82 15.57
C ALA A 144 12.54 -8.03 14.08
N ALA A 145 11.83 -7.31 13.20
CA ALA A 145 12.05 -7.33 11.76
C ALA A 145 13.47 -6.87 11.38
N GLU A 146 13.90 -5.75 11.94
CA GLU A 146 15.24 -5.19 11.75
C GLU A 146 16.33 -6.17 12.20
N ASN A 147 16.19 -6.76 13.38
CA ASN A 147 17.12 -7.75 13.91
C ASN A 147 17.24 -9.00 13.03
N ILE A 148 16.12 -9.46 12.45
CA ILE A 148 16.14 -10.62 11.52
C ILE A 148 16.93 -10.25 10.26
N MET A 149 16.67 -9.09 9.66
CA MET A 149 17.39 -8.64 8.46
C MET A 149 18.88 -8.39 8.74
N GLY A 150 19.21 -7.77 9.87
CA GLY A 150 20.59 -7.51 10.31
C GLY A 150 21.38 -8.80 10.53
N LYS A 151 20.81 -9.79 11.21
CA LYS A 151 21.43 -11.10 11.42
C LYS A 151 21.64 -11.86 10.10
N ALA A 152 20.66 -11.82 9.21
CA ALA A 152 20.78 -12.44 7.89
C ALA A 152 21.89 -11.78 7.05
N ALA A 153 21.95 -10.45 7.04
CA ALA A 153 23.02 -9.71 6.36
C ALA A 153 24.41 -10.01 6.96
N GLY A 154 24.50 -10.07 8.30
CA GLY A 154 25.72 -10.46 9.00
C GLY A 154 26.19 -11.87 8.62
N ALA A 155 25.29 -12.84 8.52
CA ALA A 155 25.59 -14.20 8.08
C ALA A 155 26.10 -14.26 6.63
N LEU A 156 25.74 -13.29 5.78
CA LEU A 156 26.24 -13.13 4.41
C LEU A 156 27.49 -12.24 4.31
N GLY A 157 28.19 -11.99 5.42
CA GLY A 157 29.44 -11.25 5.48
C GLY A 157 29.31 -9.76 5.77
N GLY A 158 28.11 -9.23 6.05
CA GLY A 158 27.87 -7.88 6.55
C GLY A 158 28.22 -6.72 5.58
N SER A 159 28.54 -7.02 4.32
CA SER A 159 28.87 -6.01 3.32
C SER A 159 27.63 -5.17 2.93
N PRO A 160 27.79 -3.94 2.39
CA PRO A 160 26.68 -3.16 1.84
C PRO A 160 25.84 -3.94 0.83
N ALA A 161 26.46 -4.79 0.00
CA ALA A 161 25.77 -5.69 -0.92
C ALA A 161 24.92 -6.75 -0.19
N ALA A 162 25.44 -7.35 0.88
CA ALA A 162 24.70 -8.31 1.69
C ALA A 162 23.48 -7.67 2.36
N PHE A 163 23.64 -6.47 2.94
CA PHE A 163 22.53 -5.70 3.50
C PHE A 163 21.48 -5.35 2.44
N TRP A 164 21.90 -4.81 1.28
CA TRP A 164 21.04 -4.48 0.18
C TRP A 164 20.21 -5.68 -0.28
N PHE A 165 20.87 -6.83 -0.47
CA PHE A 165 20.22 -8.07 -0.91
C PHE A 165 19.23 -8.59 0.15
N CYS A 166 19.62 -8.60 1.43
CA CYS A 166 18.78 -9.06 2.53
C CYS A 166 17.55 -8.15 2.70
N VAL A 167 17.73 -6.84 2.69
CA VAL A 167 16.62 -5.89 2.85
C VAL A 167 15.62 -6.03 1.71
N LEU A 168 16.10 -6.14 0.47
CA LEU A 168 15.24 -6.28 -0.72
C LEU A 168 14.67 -7.68 -0.94
N THR A 169 15.07 -8.68 -0.14
CA THR A 169 14.52 -10.05 -0.19
C THR A 169 13.66 -10.34 1.04
N ILE A 170 14.23 -10.18 2.23
CA ILE A 170 13.55 -10.50 3.49
C ILE A 170 12.49 -9.43 3.83
N GLY A 171 12.79 -8.15 3.57
CA GLY A 171 11.83 -7.07 3.79
C GLY A 171 10.48 -7.32 3.08
N PRO A 172 10.46 -7.54 1.76
CA PRO A 172 9.26 -7.93 1.02
C PRO A 172 8.57 -9.19 1.56
N ALA A 173 9.31 -10.23 1.88
CA ALA A 173 8.76 -11.46 2.47
C ALA A 173 8.09 -11.19 3.83
N MET A 174 8.72 -10.35 4.66
CA MET A 174 8.13 -9.92 5.93
C MET A 174 6.87 -9.10 5.73
N GLY A 175 6.71 -8.41 4.60
CA GLY A 175 5.47 -7.73 4.22
C GLY A 175 4.25 -8.62 4.30
N SER A 176 4.41 -9.92 4.03
CA SER A 176 3.35 -10.93 4.20
C SER A 176 3.01 -11.27 5.66
N LEU A 177 3.81 -10.84 6.63
CA LEU A 177 3.60 -11.11 8.07
C LEU A 177 3.24 -9.84 8.84
N ILE A 178 3.90 -8.72 8.51
CA ILE A 178 3.78 -7.45 9.24
C ILE A 178 3.10 -6.35 8.42
N THR A 179 2.50 -6.68 7.28
CA THR A 179 1.91 -5.79 6.25
C THR A 179 2.92 -5.06 5.36
N GLU A 180 2.49 -4.78 4.12
CA GLU A 180 3.32 -4.06 3.15
C GLU A 180 3.78 -2.66 3.61
N PRO A 181 2.94 -1.82 4.23
CA PRO A 181 3.38 -0.49 4.70
C PRO A 181 4.47 -0.55 5.77
N ALA A 182 4.38 -1.51 6.71
CA ALA A 182 5.42 -1.70 7.72
C ALA A 182 6.73 -2.19 7.08
N ALA A 183 6.64 -3.17 6.17
CA ALA A 183 7.80 -3.68 5.43
C ALA A 183 8.46 -2.60 4.55
N MET A 184 7.68 -1.77 3.87
CA MET A 184 8.15 -0.63 3.09
C MET A 184 8.94 0.34 3.97
N THR A 185 8.36 0.74 5.09
CA THR A 185 8.99 1.70 6.01
C THR A 185 10.32 1.18 6.54
N ILE A 186 10.35 -0.06 7.05
CA ILE A 186 11.59 -0.66 7.58
C ILE A 186 12.64 -0.79 6.49
N SER A 187 12.25 -1.33 5.34
CA SER A 187 13.18 -1.56 4.22
C SER A 187 13.75 -0.24 3.69
N ALA A 188 12.91 0.80 3.53
CA ALA A 188 13.35 2.12 3.10
C ALA A 188 14.33 2.75 4.10
N LEU A 189 14.05 2.64 5.40
CA LEU A 189 14.92 3.15 6.44
C LEU A 189 16.26 2.40 6.50
N LEU A 190 16.27 1.09 6.38
CA LEU A 190 17.51 0.29 6.34
C LEU A 190 18.34 0.59 5.09
N LEU A 191 17.69 0.70 3.92
CA LEU A 191 18.36 1.12 2.69
C LEU A 191 18.90 2.54 2.79
N ALA A 192 18.17 3.47 3.41
CA ALA A 192 18.65 4.83 3.64
C ALA A 192 20.03 4.83 4.29
N ARG A 193 20.20 4.05 5.36
CA ARG A 193 21.44 4.03 6.18
C ARG A 193 22.53 3.14 5.64
N ARG A 194 22.18 1.97 5.14
CA ARG A 194 23.14 0.94 4.75
C ARG A 194 23.43 0.92 3.25
N PHE A 195 22.78 1.83 2.49
CA PHE A 195 22.98 1.91 1.06
C PHE A 195 23.02 3.37 0.58
N TYR A 196 21.95 4.16 0.81
CA TYR A 196 21.88 5.52 0.26
C TYR A 196 22.87 6.50 0.90
N GLU A 197 23.19 6.36 2.20
CA GLU A 197 24.20 7.19 2.87
C GLU A 197 25.62 7.02 2.30
N PHE A 198 25.89 5.88 1.65
CA PHE A 198 27.18 5.66 0.95
C PHE A 198 27.24 6.30 -0.44
N GLY A 199 26.24 7.06 -0.85
CA GLY A 199 26.24 7.83 -2.11
C GLY A 199 26.29 6.95 -3.37
N PRO A 200 25.34 6.01 -3.57
CA PRO A 200 25.31 5.21 -4.80
C PRO A 200 25.15 6.09 -6.03
N SER A 201 25.58 5.59 -7.20
CA SER A 201 25.34 6.30 -8.46
C SER A 201 23.84 6.58 -8.67
N HIS A 202 23.51 7.66 -9.35
CA HIS A 202 22.11 8.08 -9.59
C HIS A 202 21.28 6.96 -10.22
N GLY A 203 21.83 6.23 -11.20
CA GLY A 203 21.16 5.09 -11.82
C GLY A 203 20.90 3.94 -10.82
N PHE A 204 21.86 3.66 -9.95
CA PHE A 204 21.75 2.59 -8.95
C PHE A 204 20.78 2.99 -7.81
N ALA A 205 20.73 4.26 -7.44
CA ALA A 205 19.74 4.77 -6.50
C ALA A 205 18.31 4.57 -7.00
N TYR A 206 18.01 4.94 -8.26
CA TYR A 206 16.70 4.69 -8.87
C TYR A 206 16.39 3.20 -9.05
N ALA A 207 17.38 2.41 -9.47
CA ALA A 207 17.21 0.96 -9.59
C ALA A 207 16.82 0.31 -8.26
N THR A 208 17.47 0.71 -7.17
CA THR A 208 17.15 0.23 -5.81
C THR A 208 15.75 0.68 -5.37
N LEU A 209 15.35 1.92 -5.68
CA LEU A 209 14.00 2.41 -5.36
C LEU A 209 12.92 1.63 -6.15
N GLY A 210 13.14 1.41 -7.44
CA GLY A 210 12.24 0.60 -8.28
C GLY A 210 12.11 -0.84 -7.79
N LEU A 211 13.24 -1.47 -7.44
CA LEU A 211 13.24 -2.80 -6.81
C LEU A 211 12.47 -2.82 -5.49
N LEU A 212 12.69 -1.84 -4.62
CA LEU A 212 11.97 -1.75 -3.35
C LEU A 212 10.47 -1.73 -3.58
N PHE A 213 9.98 -0.88 -4.49
CA PHE A 213 8.56 -0.74 -4.74
C PHE A 213 7.95 -2.01 -5.34
N VAL A 214 8.58 -2.59 -6.36
CA VAL A 214 8.08 -3.83 -6.99
C VAL A 214 8.13 -4.99 -6.00
N ASN A 215 9.25 -5.18 -5.32
CA ASN A 215 9.45 -6.31 -4.41
C ASN A 215 8.47 -6.26 -3.22
N ILE A 216 8.20 -5.07 -2.64
CA ILE A 216 7.20 -4.93 -1.57
C ILE A 216 5.81 -5.27 -2.10
N SER A 217 5.44 -4.78 -3.28
CA SER A 217 4.12 -5.02 -3.85
C SER A 217 3.83 -6.50 -4.13
N ILE A 218 4.83 -7.26 -4.63
CA ILE A 218 4.63 -8.69 -4.87
C ILE A 218 4.91 -9.54 -3.63
N GLY A 219 5.82 -9.09 -2.75
CA GLY A 219 6.28 -9.84 -1.58
C GLY A 219 5.19 -10.04 -0.50
N GLY A 220 4.18 -9.17 -0.45
CA GLY A 220 3.02 -9.29 0.43
C GLY A 220 2.07 -10.45 0.12
N THR A 221 2.29 -11.18 -0.97
CA THR A 221 1.37 -12.20 -1.49
C THR A 221 1.54 -13.62 -0.91
N LEU A 222 2.46 -13.85 0.05
CA LEU A 222 2.59 -15.14 0.75
C LEU A 222 1.38 -15.46 1.65
N THR A 223 0.68 -14.43 2.13
CA THR A 223 -0.49 -14.57 3.00
C THR A 223 -1.70 -13.87 2.40
N HIS A 224 -2.89 -14.24 2.87
CA HIS A 224 -4.15 -13.69 2.37
C HIS A 224 -4.57 -12.37 3.02
N PHE A 225 -3.84 -11.87 4.01
CA PHE A 225 -4.25 -10.75 4.86
C PHE A 225 -3.31 -9.53 4.83
N ALA A 226 -2.09 -9.67 4.33
CA ALA A 226 -1.07 -8.65 4.52
C ALA A 226 -1.02 -7.60 3.40
N ALA A 227 -1.31 -8.00 2.17
CA ALA A 227 -1.34 -7.13 1.00
C ALA A 227 -2.76 -6.60 0.76
N PRO A 228 -2.98 -5.28 0.71
CA PRO A 228 -4.32 -4.72 0.45
C PRO A 228 -5.03 -5.31 -0.77
N PRO A 229 -4.39 -5.47 -1.95
CA PRO A 229 -5.06 -6.03 -3.13
C PRO A 229 -5.50 -7.50 -2.95
N VAL A 230 -4.82 -8.27 -2.11
CA VAL A 230 -5.20 -9.63 -1.77
C VAL A 230 -6.32 -9.63 -0.74
N LEU A 231 -6.17 -8.84 0.32
CA LEU A 231 -7.14 -8.76 1.41
C LEU A 231 -8.54 -8.40 0.90
N MET A 232 -8.65 -7.46 -0.05
CA MET A 232 -9.92 -7.02 -0.61
C MET A 232 -10.72 -8.12 -1.32
N VAL A 233 -10.08 -9.23 -1.68
CA VAL A 233 -10.70 -10.31 -2.43
C VAL A 233 -10.67 -11.66 -1.72
N ALA A 234 -9.70 -11.87 -0.83
CA ALA A 234 -9.42 -13.17 -0.22
C ALA A 234 -10.64 -13.76 0.52
N GLY A 235 -11.28 -12.96 1.38
CA GLY A 235 -12.48 -13.40 2.10
C GLY A 235 -13.63 -13.74 1.16
N LYS A 236 -13.85 -12.91 0.12
CA LYS A 236 -14.93 -13.09 -0.85
C LYS A 236 -14.73 -14.31 -1.76
N TRP A 237 -13.48 -14.61 -2.11
CA TRP A 237 -13.14 -15.73 -3.00
C TRP A 237 -12.74 -17.00 -2.25
N GLY A 238 -12.72 -16.97 -0.91
CA GLY A 238 -12.34 -18.10 -0.07
C GLY A 238 -10.85 -18.46 -0.16
N TRP A 239 -9.99 -17.49 -0.44
CA TRP A 239 -8.54 -17.68 -0.52
C TRP A 239 -7.91 -17.59 0.87
N ASP A 240 -7.22 -18.63 1.26
CA ASP A 240 -6.48 -18.72 2.51
C ASP A 240 -4.96 -18.56 2.31
N THR A 241 -4.19 -18.60 3.40
CA THR A 241 -2.73 -18.52 3.33
C THR A 241 -2.09 -19.67 2.53
N PRO A 242 -2.48 -20.94 2.68
CA PRO A 242 -2.01 -22.02 1.81
C PRO A 242 -2.27 -21.75 0.33
N PHE A 243 -3.47 -21.29 -0.03
CA PHE A 243 -3.77 -20.93 -1.41
C PHE A 243 -2.87 -19.83 -1.93
N MET A 244 -2.68 -18.76 -1.17
CA MET A 244 -1.81 -17.65 -1.55
C MET A 244 -0.36 -18.09 -1.70
N ALA A 245 0.18 -18.83 -0.75
CA ALA A 245 1.55 -19.32 -0.81
C ALA A 245 1.81 -20.18 -2.05
N LEU A 246 0.87 -21.08 -2.40
CA LEU A 246 1.00 -22.01 -3.52
C LEU A 246 0.74 -21.38 -4.89
N ASN A 247 -0.13 -20.38 -5.00
CA ASN A 247 -0.50 -19.79 -6.29
C ASN A 247 0.26 -18.49 -6.60
N PHE A 248 0.68 -17.73 -5.58
CA PHE A 248 1.31 -16.42 -5.73
C PHE A 248 2.65 -16.32 -5.01
N GLY A 249 2.70 -16.66 -3.74
CA GLY A 249 3.80 -16.31 -2.84
C GLY A 249 5.16 -16.83 -3.28
N TRP A 250 5.28 -18.11 -3.62
CA TRP A 250 6.56 -18.67 -4.05
C TRP A 250 7.04 -18.09 -5.39
N LYS A 251 6.10 -17.78 -6.31
CA LYS A 251 6.42 -17.14 -7.60
C LYS A 251 6.91 -15.72 -7.39
N ALA A 252 6.26 -14.98 -6.48
CA ALA A 252 6.66 -13.64 -6.07
C ALA A 252 8.06 -13.66 -5.45
N MET A 253 8.34 -14.59 -4.52
CA MET A 253 9.67 -14.70 -3.91
C MET A 253 10.75 -15.08 -4.91
N LEU A 254 10.44 -15.94 -5.88
CA LEU A 254 11.36 -16.23 -6.96
C LEU A 254 11.63 -14.99 -7.82
N ALA A 255 10.58 -14.21 -8.17
CA ALA A 255 10.70 -12.96 -8.90
C ALA A 255 11.56 -11.93 -8.14
N VAL A 256 11.36 -11.79 -6.82
CA VAL A 256 12.18 -10.95 -5.94
C VAL A 256 13.66 -11.34 -6.01
N VAL A 257 13.97 -12.63 -5.85
CA VAL A 257 15.36 -13.11 -5.89
C VAL A 257 15.98 -12.90 -7.28
N ILE A 258 15.27 -13.23 -8.36
CA ILE A 258 15.78 -13.04 -9.74
C ILE A 258 16.01 -11.55 -10.02
N SER A 259 15.08 -10.66 -9.63
CA SER A 259 15.20 -9.22 -9.81
C SER A 259 16.40 -8.65 -9.05
N ASN A 260 16.58 -9.06 -7.79
CA ASN A 260 17.70 -8.65 -6.97
C ASN A 260 19.04 -9.14 -7.56
N LEU A 261 19.12 -10.39 -8.01
CA LEU A 261 20.31 -10.92 -8.68
C LEU A 261 20.59 -10.19 -10.00
N ALA A 262 19.57 -9.92 -10.82
CA ALA A 262 19.73 -9.18 -12.07
C ALA A 262 20.35 -7.80 -11.83
N TYR A 263 19.86 -7.05 -10.85
CA TYR A 263 20.42 -5.74 -10.52
C TYR A 263 21.76 -5.84 -9.80
N TYR A 264 21.98 -6.85 -8.96
CA TYR A 264 23.28 -7.10 -8.34
C TYR A 264 24.37 -7.28 -9.41
N PHE A 265 24.14 -8.11 -10.43
CA PHE A 265 25.11 -8.32 -11.51
C PHE A 265 25.24 -7.09 -12.43
N TRP A 266 24.15 -6.35 -12.66
CA TRP A 266 24.17 -5.13 -13.47
C TRP A 266 25.02 -4.04 -12.81
N PHE A 267 24.82 -3.82 -11.51
CA PHE A 267 25.48 -2.78 -10.71
C PHE A 267 26.70 -3.29 -9.91
N ARG A 268 27.29 -4.42 -10.28
CA ARG A 268 28.42 -5.01 -9.54
C ARG A 268 29.63 -4.08 -9.37
N ARG A 269 29.85 -3.14 -10.31
CA ARG A 269 30.91 -2.12 -10.22
C ARG A 269 30.58 -1.05 -9.19
N ASP A 270 29.32 -0.63 -9.12
CA ASP A 270 28.84 0.31 -8.11
C ASP A 270 28.98 -0.29 -6.71
N PHE A 271 28.64 -1.57 -6.52
CA PHE A 271 28.88 -2.26 -5.24
C PHE A 271 30.35 -2.30 -4.85
N ALA A 272 31.27 -2.49 -5.78
CA ALA A 272 32.70 -2.47 -5.50
C ALA A 272 33.16 -1.08 -4.99
N LEU A 273 32.60 -0.01 -5.55
CA LEU A 273 32.88 1.37 -5.11
C LEU A 273 32.29 1.64 -3.72
N LEU A 274 31.05 1.21 -3.46
CA LEU A 274 30.42 1.35 -2.13
C LEU A 274 31.20 0.59 -1.04
N ASN A 275 31.70 -0.62 -1.34
CA ASN A 275 32.49 -1.41 -0.40
C ASN A 275 33.83 -0.73 -0.08
N ALA A 276 34.43 -0.03 -1.04
CA ALA A 276 35.71 0.70 -0.84
C ALA A 276 35.51 1.99 0.00
N GLY A 277 34.33 2.59 -0.05
CA GLY A 277 33.96 3.77 0.73
C GLY A 277 33.40 3.46 2.13
N ALA A 278 33.06 2.22 2.40
CA ALA A 278 32.59 1.79 3.72
C ALA A 278 33.73 1.78 4.73
N VAL A 279 34.05 2.95 5.27
CA VAL A 279 34.85 3.08 6.50
C VAL A 279 34.06 2.41 7.62
N GLU A 280 34.75 1.72 8.53
CA GLU A 280 34.17 1.12 9.74
C GLU A 280 33.19 2.10 10.40
N ASP A 281 31.90 1.87 10.17
CA ASP A 281 30.89 2.75 10.66
C ASP A 281 30.40 2.28 12.02
N THR A 282 30.68 3.09 13.00
CA THR A 282 30.08 3.05 14.34
C THR A 282 28.60 3.45 14.29
N ALA A 283 27.88 3.02 13.26
CA ALA A 283 26.50 3.41 12.94
C ALA A 283 25.44 2.70 13.82
N GLU A 284 25.84 2.09 14.95
CA GLU A 284 24.88 1.62 15.97
C GLU A 284 24.13 2.76 16.66
N GLU A 285 24.51 4.04 16.41
CA GLU A 285 24.13 5.13 17.31
C GLU A 285 22.88 5.92 16.97
N ARG A 286 22.20 5.76 15.81
CA ARG A 286 21.19 6.75 15.41
C ARG A 286 19.75 6.28 15.18
N TRP A 287 19.43 5.03 15.48
CA TRP A 287 18.07 4.55 15.20
C TRP A 287 17.09 4.64 16.30
N ALA A 288 17.50 4.36 17.46
CA ALA A 288 16.60 4.46 18.57
C ALA A 288 16.79 5.84 19.18
N GLU A 289 15.76 6.66 19.13
CA GLU A 289 15.61 7.68 20.17
C GLU A 289 15.75 7.04 21.56
N ARG A 290 15.69 5.71 21.63
CA ARG A 290 15.89 4.88 22.82
C ARG A 290 16.77 3.67 22.48
N LYS A 291 17.93 3.56 23.17
CA LYS A 291 18.90 2.45 23.07
C LYS A 291 18.48 1.19 23.87
N ASP A 292 17.39 1.24 24.64
CA ASP A 292 16.99 0.14 25.52
C ASP A 292 16.44 -1.05 24.74
N SER A 293 16.90 -2.23 25.10
CA SER A 293 16.39 -3.48 24.52
C SER A 293 14.92 -3.70 24.94
N VAL A 294 14.09 -4.09 23.96
CA VAL A 294 12.73 -4.53 24.27
C VAL A 294 12.79 -5.97 24.81
N PRO A 295 12.23 -6.25 25.98
CA PRO A 295 12.16 -7.61 26.53
C PRO A 295 11.43 -8.56 25.55
N TRP A 296 11.95 -9.77 25.42
CA TRP A 296 11.41 -10.77 24.48
C TRP A 296 9.92 -11.05 24.69
N TRP A 297 9.44 -11.06 25.96
CA TRP A 297 8.03 -11.31 26.25
C TRP A 297 7.11 -10.21 25.73
N ILE A 298 7.55 -8.94 25.70
CA ILE A 298 6.80 -7.83 25.10
C ILE A 298 6.69 -8.06 23.59
N THR A 299 7.80 -8.36 22.92
CA THR A 299 7.81 -8.67 21.49
C THR A 299 6.87 -9.86 21.17
N THR A 300 6.96 -10.93 21.96
CA THR A 300 6.07 -12.10 21.80
C THR A 300 4.60 -11.70 21.97
N THR A 301 4.27 -10.88 22.96
CA THR A 301 2.89 -10.42 23.19
C THR A 301 2.37 -9.61 21.99
N HIS A 302 3.20 -8.78 21.35
CA HIS A 302 2.80 -8.06 20.15
C HIS A 302 2.51 -9.02 18.98
N PHE A 303 3.33 -10.05 18.79
CA PHE A 303 3.07 -11.08 17.78
C PHE A 303 1.82 -11.91 18.11
N LEU A 304 1.49 -12.13 19.38
CA LEU A 304 0.23 -12.78 19.78
C LEU A 304 -0.98 -11.90 19.44
N PHE A 305 -0.90 -10.57 19.61
CA PHE A 305 -1.96 -9.66 19.16
C PHE A 305 -2.10 -9.65 17.63
N LEU A 306 -1.00 -9.69 16.87
CA LEU A 306 -1.05 -9.86 15.42
C LEU A 306 -1.72 -11.18 15.03
N ALA A 307 -1.29 -12.28 15.64
CA ALA A 307 -1.87 -13.60 15.39
C ALA A 307 -3.38 -13.64 15.73
N TRP A 308 -3.79 -13.05 16.87
CA TRP A 308 -5.19 -12.90 17.23
C TRP A 308 -5.97 -12.12 16.16
N THR A 309 -5.44 -10.98 15.71
CA THR A 309 -6.08 -10.15 14.69
C THR A 309 -6.30 -10.95 13.39
N VAL A 310 -5.26 -11.67 12.94
CA VAL A 310 -5.35 -12.52 11.75
C VAL A 310 -6.34 -13.68 11.94
N PHE A 311 -6.29 -14.36 13.08
CA PHE A 311 -7.20 -15.47 13.38
C PHE A 311 -8.67 -15.03 13.43
N THR A 312 -8.92 -13.79 13.85
CA THR A 312 -10.27 -13.23 13.97
C THR A 312 -10.66 -12.29 12.83
N ALA A 313 -9.91 -12.29 11.70
CA ALA A 313 -10.05 -11.35 10.60
C ALA A 313 -11.49 -11.18 10.05
N HIS A 314 -12.31 -12.25 10.11
CA HIS A 314 -13.71 -12.23 9.67
C HIS A 314 -14.70 -11.78 10.76
N TYR A 315 -14.22 -11.46 11.97
CA TYR A 315 -15.04 -11.11 13.13
C TYR A 315 -14.64 -9.73 13.69
N PRO A 316 -15.14 -8.61 13.10
CA PRO A 316 -14.78 -7.25 13.52
C PRO A 316 -14.84 -7.00 15.03
N PRO A 317 -15.86 -7.45 15.79
CA PRO A 317 -15.88 -7.23 17.23
C PRO A 317 -14.70 -7.88 17.97
N LEU A 318 -14.18 -9.02 17.49
CA LEU A 318 -13.09 -9.74 18.13
C LEU A 318 -11.73 -9.08 17.89
N PHE A 319 -11.42 -8.71 16.65
CA PHE A 319 -10.14 -8.05 16.39
C PHE A 319 -10.14 -6.59 16.87
N MET A 320 -11.28 -5.89 16.87
CA MET A 320 -11.40 -4.56 17.50
C MET A 320 -11.24 -4.64 19.02
N GLY A 321 -11.85 -5.65 19.66
CA GLY A 321 -11.60 -5.94 21.06
C GLY A 321 -10.12 -6.21 21.33
N GLY A 322 -9.48 -7.01 20.47
CA GLY A 322 -8.03 -7.25 20.51
C GLY A 322 -7.20 -5.98 20.43
N LEU A 323 -7.58 -5.02 19.54
CA LEU A 323 -6.93 -3.71 19.47
C LEU A 323 -7.04 -2.93 20.79
N LEU A 324 -8.21 -2.93 21.43
CA LEU A 324 -8.38 -2.24 22.72
C LEU A 324 -7.47 -2.84 23.81
N PHE A 325 -7.38 -4.19 23.87
CA PHE A 325 -6.42 -4.85 24.78
C PHE A 325 -4.97 -4.54 24.42
N PHE A 326 -4.64 -4.49 23.14
CA PHE A 326 -3.31 -4.10 22.67
C PHE A 326 -2.95 -2.67 23.11
N LEU A 327 -3.86 -1.71 22.95
CA LEU A 327 -3.62 -0.32 23.37
C LEU A 327 -3.44 -0.21 24.90
N ALA A 328 -4.23 -0.97 25.68
CA ALA A 328 -4.05 -1.05 27.12
C ALA A 328 -2.69 -1.67 27.50
N PHE A 329 -2.26 -2.72 26.79
CA PHE A 329 -0.95 -3.35 26.97
C PHE A 329 0.20 -2.38 26.64
N VAL A 330 0.09 -1.65 25.52
CA VAL A 330 1.08 -0.63 25.14
C VAL A 330 1.18 0.45 26.22
N SER A 331 0.05 0.94 26.75
CA SER A 331 0.03 1.91 27.85
C SER A 331 0.67 1.35 29.12
N ALA A 332 0.39 0.09 29.48
CA ALA A 332 0.99 -0.56 30.66
C ALA A 332 2.50 -0.81 30.51
N THR A 333 3.01 -0.86 29.28
CA THR A 333 4.42 -1.09 28.96
C THR A 333 5.08 0.10 28.27
N GLU A 334 4.57 1.31 28.52
CA GLU A 334 4.96 2.56 27.83
C GLU A 334 6.46 2.80 27.81
N HIS A 335 7.18 2.45 28.90
CA HIS A 335 8.63 2.61 28.98
C HIS A 335 9.43 1.76 27.97
N HIS A 336 8.81 0.75 27.34
CA HIS A 336 9.41 -0.05 26.26
C HIS A 336 8.82 0.28 24.88
N GLN A 337 7.81 1.16 24.82
CA GLN A 337 7.09 1.49 23.59
C GLN A 337 7.52 2.85 23.02
N ASN A 338 7.25 3.04 21.74
CA ASN A 338 7.12 4.36 21.14
C ASN A 338 5.63 4.76 21.14
N PRO A 339 5.29 6.05 21.07
CA PRO A 339 3.92 6.48 20.89
C PRO A 339 3.27 5.78 19.70
N VAL A 340 2.04 5.29 19.89
CA VAL A 340 1.29 4.63 18.81
C VAL A 340 0.92 5.66 17.76
N VAL A 341 1.40 5.50 16.55
CA VAL A 341 1.11 6.38 15.41
C VAL A 341 -0.05 5.80 14.62
N LEU A 342 -1.26 6.28 14.91
CA LEU A 342 -2.49 5.79 14.25
C LEU A 342 -2.73 6.38 12.85
N ARG A 343 -2.18 7.59 12.57
CA ARG A 343 -2.52 8.35 11.36
C ARG A 343 -2.32 7.57 10.06
N PRO A 344 -1.19 6.90 9.79
CA PRO A 344 -1.02 6.14 8.54
C PRO A 344 -2.03 5.00 8.40
N ALA A 345 -2.28 4.25 9.49
CA ALA A 345 -3.26 3.17 9.49
C ALA A 345 -4.69 3.68 9.22
N LEU A 346 -5.07 4.79 9.86
CA LEU A 346 -6.37 5.42 9.64
C LEU A 346 -6.54 5.96 8.22
N LEU A 347 -5.51 6.53 7.61
CA LEU A 347 -5.56 7.01 6.23
C LEU A 347 -5.78 5.86 5.25
N VAL A 348 -5.05 4.75 5.39
CA VAL A 348 -5.25 3.56 4.55
C VAL A 348 -6.64 2.96 4.79
N GLY A 349 -7.09 2.86 6.03
CA GLY A 349 -8.46 2.42 6.33
C GLY A 349 -9.53 3.34 5.72
N PHE A 350 -9.32 4.65 5.75
CA PHE A 350 -10.21 5.64 5.14
C PHE A 350 -10.23 5.54 3.61
N PHE A 351 -9.06 5.33 3.00
CA PHE A 351 -8.95 5.03 1.57
C PHE A 351 -9.77 3.79 1.19
N LEU A 352 -9.55 2.66 1.90
CA LEU A 352 -10.25 1.41 1.61
C LEU A 352 -11.76 1.51 1.88
N ALA A 353 -12.17 2.20 2.95
CA ALA A 353 -13.58 2.48 3.22
C ALA A 353 -14.21 3.31 2.08
N GLY A 354 -13.52 4.35 1.61
CA GLY A 354 -13.93 5.11 0.43
C GLY A 354 -14.05 4.23 -0.81
N LEU A 355 -13.07 3.38 -1.03
CA LEU A 355 -13.04 2.47 -2.17
C LEU A 355 -14.22 1.50 -2.18
N VAL A 356 -14.55 0.86 -1.06
CA VAL A 356 -15.66 -0.11 -1.00
C VAL A 356 -17.01 0.59 -1.17
N ILE A 357 -17.17 1.81 -0.65
CA ILE A 357 -18.40 2.61 -0.83
C ILE A 357 -18.58 3.02 -2.30
N HIS A 358 -17.55 3.54 -2.94
CA HIS A 358 -17.61 3.94 -4.34
C HIS A 358 -17.74 2.73 -5.27
N GLY A 359 -16.89 1.74 -5.04
CA GLY A 359 -16.78 0.57 -5.90
C GLY A 359 -18.04 -0.28 -5.89
N GLY A 360 -18.71 -0.43 -4.75
CA GLY A 360 -19.98 -1.19 -4.68
C GLY A 360 -21.06 -0.75 -5.66
N LEU A 361 -20.98 0.51 -6.14
CA LEU A 361 -21.87 1.06 -7.17
C LEU A 361 -21.30 0.95 -8.60
N GLN A 362 -20.15 0.31 -8.82
CA GLN A 362 -19.52 0.22 -10.16
C GLN A 362 -19.80 -1.11 -10.88
N GLY A 363 -20.35 -2.10 -10.20
CA GLY A 363 -20.58 -3.45 -10.77
C GLY A 363 -21.35 -3.43 -12.09
N TRP A 364 -22.25 -2.47 -12.30
CA TRP A 364 -23.12 -2.38 -13.47
C TRP A 364 -22.37 -2.29 -14.82
N TRP A 365 -21.18 -1.68 -14.84
CA TRP A 365 -20.35 -1.55 -16.04
C TRP A 365 -19.09 -2.43 -15.97
N ILE A 366 -18.54 -2.67 -14.78
CA ILE A 366 -17.33 -3.48 -14.61
C ILE A 366 -17.61 -4.95 -14.94
N ALA A 367 -18.71 -5.51 -14.44
CA ALA A 367 -19.02 -6.91 -14.63
C ALA A 367 -19.07 -7.31 -16.11
N PRO A 368 -19.83 -6.64 -16.99
CA PRO A 368 -19.85 -7.02 -18.41
C PRO A 368 -18.50 -6.82 -19.11
N ILE A 369 -17.71 -5.82 -18.74
CA ILE A 369 -16.40 -5.58 -19.33
C ILE A 369 -15.42 -6.70 -18.93
N LEU A 370 -15.26 -6.95 -17.64
CA LEU A 370 -14.29 -7.95 -17.16
C LEU A 370 -14.66 -9.36 -17.60
N SER A 371 -15.96 -9.70 -17.63
CA SER A 371 -16.42 -11.01 -18.11
C SER A 371 -16.17 -11.24 -19.59
N SER A 372 -15.90 -10.20 -20.38
CA SER A 372 -15.59 -10.31 -21.80
C SER A 372 -14.09 -10.45 -22.09
N LEU A 373 -13.22 -10.27 -21.08
CA LEU A 373 -11.78 -10.33 -21.26
C LEU A 373 -11.25 -11.76 -21.11
N ALA A 374 -10.24 -12.10 -21.91
CA ALA A 374 -9.42 -13.28 -21.71
C ALA A 374 -8.34 -13.04 -20.63
N GLU A 375 -7.71 -14.11 -20.16
CA GLU A 375 -6.71 -14.11 -19.09
C GLU A 375 -5.57 -13.09 -19.33
N LEU A 376 -4.90 -13.16 -20.50
CA LEU A 376 -3.77 -12.28 -20.79
C LEU A 376 -4.13 -10.80 -20.89
N PRO A 377 -5.19 -10.39 -21.64
CA PRO A 377 -5.65 -9.00 -21.63
C PRO A 377 -6.02 -8.50 -20.23
N LEU A 378 -6.63 -9.34 -19.40
CA LEU A 378 -6.97 -8.98 -18.02
C LEU A 378 -5.71 -8.80 -17.15
N PHE A 379 -4.74 -9.70 -17.27
CA PHE A 379 -3.47 -9.61 -16.53
C PHE A 379 -2.70 -8.33 -16.89
N PHE A 380 -2.46 -8.08 -18.18
CA PHE A 380 -1.73 -6.88 -18.60
C PHE A 380 -2.54 -5.59 -18.40
N GLY A 381 -3.86 -5.67 -18.56
CA GLY A 381 -4.78 -4.58 -18.23
C GLY A 381 -4.70 -4.22 -16.75
N ALA A 382 -4.66 -5.21 -15.86
CA ALA A 382 -4.50 -4.99 -14.42
C ALA A 382 -3.15 -4.34 -14.10
N ILE A 383 -2.03 -4.75 -14.73
CA ILE A 383 -0.72 -4.09 -14.58
C ILE A 383 -0.82 -2.61 -14.98
N GLY A 384 -1.36 -2.33 -16.17
CA GLY A 384 -1.45 -0.96 -16.69
C GLY A 384 -2.37 -0.07 -15.87
N LEU A 385 -3.54 -0.58 -15.48
CA LEU A 385 -4.49 0.15 -14.64
C LEU A 385 -3.93 0.42 -13.23
N THR A 386 -3.20 -0.55 -12.66
CA THR A 386 -2.54 -0.38 -11.37
C THR A 386 -1.45 0.70 -11.43
N ALA A 387 -0.70 0.79 -12.51
CA ALA A 387 0.28 1.87 -12.66
C ALA A 387 -0.34 3.28 -12.63
N LEU A 388 -1.64 3.39 -12.94
CA LEU A 388 -2.42 4.64 -12.95
C LEU A 388 -3.30 4.80 -11.71
N ASN A 389 -3.50 3.74 -10.91
CA ASN A 389 -4.34 3.74 -9.73
C ASN A 389 -3.82 2.70 -8.73
N ASP A 390 -4.36 2.68 -7.52
CA ASP A 390 -3.99 1.72 -6.48
C ASP A 390 -4.38 0.27 -6.85
N ASN A 391 -3.51 -0.69 -6.51
CA ASN A 391 -3.71 -2.12 -6.80
C ASN A 391 -4.92 -2.72 -6.06
N ALA A 392 -5.22 -2.26 -4.84
CA ALA A 392 -6.40 -2.71 -4.10
C ALA A 392 -7.70 -2.27 -4.77
N ALA A 393 -7.70 -1.12 -5.43
CA ALA A 393 -8.84 -0.66 -6.21
C ALA A 393 -9.15 -1.62 -7.37
N ILE A 394 -8.12 -2.05 -8.10
CA ILE A 394 -8.26 -2.94 -9.26
C ILE A 394 -8.82 -4.31 -8.83
N THR A 395 -8.25 -4.90 -7.78
CA THR A 395 -8.72 -6.21 -7.28
C THR A 395 -10.11 -6.13 -6.68
N TYR A 396 -10.42 -5.08 -5.90
CA TYR A 396 -11.76 -4.87 -5.37
C TYR A 396 -12.81 -4.78 -6.47
N LEU A 397 -12.56 -3.97 -7.51
CA LEU A 397 -13.49 -3.84 -8.63
C LEU A 397 -13.70 -5.17 -9.36
N ALA A 398 -12.67 -5.98 -9.52
CA ALA A 398 -12.80 -7.33 -10.08
C ALA A 398 -13.64 -8.25 -9.18
N SER A 399 -13.60 -8.07 -7.87
CA SER A 399 -14.40 -8.86 -6.94
C SER A 399 -15.91 -8.63 -7.05
N LEU A 400 -16.33 -7.55 -7.73
CA LEU A 400 -17.74 -7.25 -7.98
C LEU A 400 -18.35 -8.09 -9.11
N VAL A 401 -17.53 -8.85 -9.84
CA VAL A 401 -17.98 -9.74 -10.93
C VAL A 401 -18.38 -11.10 -10.34
N PRO A 402 -19.69 -11.46 -10.31
CA PRO A 402 -20.17 -12.65 -9.61
C PRO A 402 -19.61 -13.98 -10.15
N SER A 403 -19.36 -14.06 -11.44
CA SER A 403 -18.99 -15.30 -12.15
C SER A 403 -17.58 -15.29 -12.73
N LEU A 404 -16.63 -14.58 -12.10
CA LEU A 404 -15.25 -14.58 -12.56
C LEU A 404 -14.62 -15.96 -12.33
N SER A 405 -14.02 -16.56 -13.39
CA SER A 405 -13.35 -17.85 -13.26
C SER A 405 -12.10 -17.77 -12.36
N GLU A 406 -11.67 -18.88 -11.77
CA GLU A 406 -10.47 -18.89 -10.92
C GLU A 406 -9.20 -18.46 -11.66
N GLU A 407 -9.11 -18.72 -12.97
CA GLU A 407 -8.02 -18.24 -13.82
C GLU A 407 -8.02 -16.72 -13.93
N LEU A 408 -9.18 -16.11 -14.19
CA LEU A 408 -9.33 -14.65 -14.30
C LEU A 408 -9.12 -13.96 -12.92
N LYS A 409 -9.60 -14.57 -11.84
CA LYS A 409 -9.32 -14.07 -10.48
C LYS A 409 -7.81 -14.03 -10.20
N ARG A 410 -7.10 -15.12 -10.51
CA ARG A 410 -5.64 -15.18 -10.38
C ARG A 410 -4.94 -14.16 -11.27
N ALA A 411 -5.38 -14.05 -12.54
CA ALA A 411 -4.79 -13.11 -13.48
C ALA A 411 -4.90 -11.66 -13.02
N VAL A 412 -6.07 -11.24 -12.53
CA VAL A 412 -6.27 -9.86 -12.10
C VAL A 412 -5.45 -9.53 -10.84
N VAL A 413 -5.37 -10.44 -9.88
CA VAL A 413 -4.56 -10.22 -8.66
C VAL A 413 -3.07 -10.23 -8.99
N ALA A 414 -2.60 -11.21 -9.77
CA ALA A 414 -1.21 -11.27 -10.21
C ALA A 414 -0.81 -10.01 -11.00
N GLY A 415 -1.68 -9.53 -11.91
CA GLY A 415 -1.46 -8.29 -12.64
C GLY A 415 -1.42 -7.07 -11.74
N ALA A 416 -2.36 -6.94 -10.81
CA ALA A 416 -2.44 -5.82 -9.89
C ALA A 416 -1.21 -5.73 -8.98
N VAL A 417 -0.77 -6.83 -8.36
CA VAL A 417 0.43 -6.81 -7.51
C VAL A 417 1.71 -6.58 -8.32
N THR A 418 1.77 -7.09 -9.56
CA THR A 418 2.90 -6.85 -10.47
C THR A 418 3.02 -5.38 -10.86
N GLY A 419 1.90 -4.70 -11.11
CA GLY A 419 1.86 -3.28 -11.46
C GLY A 419 2.14 -2.33 -10.30
N GLY A 420 1.99 -2.79 -9.05
CA GLY A 420 2.01 -1.94 -7.86
C GLY A 420 3.34 -1.24 -7.56
N GLY A 421 4.44 -1.65 -8.17
CA GLY A 421 5.73 -0.98 -8.04
C GLY A 421 6.07 0.04 -9.12
N LEU A 422 5.27 0.15 -10.18
CA LEU A 422 5.59 0.97 -11.35
C LEU A 422 5.54 2.47 -11.09
N THR A 423 4.68 2.92 -10.19
CA THR A 423 4.51 4.33 -9.83
C THR A 423 4.28 4.48 -8.33
N VAL A 424 4.41 5.72 -7.84
CA VAL A 424 4.17 6.01 -6.43
C VAL A 424 2.72 5.74 -6.02
N ILE A 425 1.76 6.03 -6.91
CA ILE A 425 0.33 5.87 -6.64
C ILE A 425 -0.19 4.45 -6.85
N ALA A 426 0.63 3.57 -7.41
CA ALA A 426 0.22 2.21 -7.77
C ALA A 426 0.00 1.28 -6.55
N ASN A 427 0.55 1.63 -5.40
CA ASN A 427 0.39 0.87 -4.16
C ASN A 427 0.48 1.79 -2.95
N ALA A 428 -0.40 1.62 -1.99
CA ALA A 428 -0.53 2.44 -0.78
C ALA A 428 0.79 2.66 0.01
N PRO A 429 1.71 1.69 0.18
CA PRO A 429 2.97 1.90 0.90
C PRO A 429 4.02 2.75 0.14
N ASN A 430 3.90 2.91 -1.18
CA ASN A 430 4.93 3.56 -1.99
C ASN A 430 5.21 5.02 -1.59
N PRO A 431 4.20 5.87 -1.27
CA PRO A 431 4.46 7.23 -0.78
C PRO A 431 5.34 7.28 0.47
N ALA A 432 5.19 6.34 1.40
CA ALA A 432 6.02 6.27 2.60
C ALA A 432 7.49 5.96 2.25
N GLY A 433 7.73 4.98 1.38
CA GLY A 433 9.07 4.66 0.86
C GLY A 433 9.70 5.86 0.15
N GLN A 434 8.92 6.53 -0.71
CA GLN A 434 9.36 7.74 -1.40
C GLN A 434 9.74 8.85 -0.41
N ALA A 435 8.91 9.14 0.57
CA ALA A 435 9.15 10.22 1.54
C ALA A 435 10.44 10.00 2.35
N ILE A 436 10.70 8.75 2.79
CA ILE A 436 11.91 8.40 3.53
C ILE A 436 13.17 8.58 2.68
N LEU A 437 13.11 8.21 1.41
CA LEU A 437 14.28 8.22 0.52
C LEU A 437 14.45 9.52 -0.26
N ALA A 438 13.47 10.42 -0.27
CA ALA A 438 13.47 11.66 -1.07
C ALA A 438 14.72 12.52 -0.86
N LYS A 439 15.26 12.58 0.36
CA LYS A 439 16.46 13.38 0.70
C LYS A 439 17.72 12.94 -0.05
N TYR A 440 17.75 11.73 -0.62
CA TYR A 440 18.87 11.21 -1.41
C TYR A 440 18.75 11.50 -2.91
N PHE A 441 17.70 12.22 -3.31
CA PHE A 441 17.45 12.64 -4.70
C PHE A 441 17.38 14.17 -4.74
N PRO A 442 18.52 14.87 -5.00
CA PRO A 442 18.60 16.34 -4.89
C PRO A 442 17.57 17.07 -5.73
N ASP A 443 17.26 16.56 -6.93
CA ASP A 443 16.28 17.15 -7.85
C ASP A 443 14.86 16.60 -7.63
N GLY A 444 14.64 15.87 -6.53
CA GLY A 444 13.42 15.10 -6.27
C GLY A 444 13.37 13.79 -7.05
N ILE A 445 12.41 12.93 -6.69
CA ILE A 445 12.21 11.64 -7.36
C ILE A 445 11.37 11.86 -8.63
N SER A 446 12.01 11.71 -9.79
CA SER A 446 11.35 11.80 -11.09
C SER A 446 10.43 10.60 -11.31
N PRO A 447 9.12 10.80 -11.57
CA PRO A 447 8.20 9.71 -11.85
C PRO A 447 8.61 8.86 -13.06
N GLY A 448 9.14 9.49 -14.11
CA GLY A 448 9.60 8.77 -15.30
C GLY A 448 10.85 7.92 -15.05
N ALA A 449 11.81 8.41 -14.27
CA ALA A 449 13.00 7.65 -13.91
C ALA A 449 12.65 6.47 -12.99
N LEU A 450 11.74 6.66 -12.04
CA LEU A 450 11.20 5.59 -11.20
C LEU A 450 10.50 4.52 -12.04
N PHE A 451 9.61 4.94 -12.96
CA PHE A 451 8.90 4.02 -13.84
C PHE A 451 9.88 3.15 -14.65
N VAL A 452 10.88 3.76 -15.28
CA VAL A 452 11.91 3.04 -16.05
C VAL A 452 12.70 2.09 -15.17
N ALA A 453 13.07 2.52 -13.95
CA ALA A 453 13.78 1.68 -12.99
C ALA A 453 12.95 0.50 -12.48
N ALA A 454 11.64 0.63 -12.40
CA ALA A 454 10.74 -0.44 -11.99
C ALA A 454 10.37 -1.42 -13.12
N LEU A 455 10.63 -1.09 -14.40
CA LEU A 455 10.21 -1.93 -15.54
C LEU A 455 10.82 -3.33 -15.51
N LEU A 456 12.14 -3.45 -15.32
CA LEU A 456 12.80 -4.76 -15.36
C LEU A 456 12.27 -5.70 -14.25
N PRO A 457 12.21 -5.33 -12.96
CA PRO A 457 11.63 -6.19 -11.94
C PRO A 457 10.15 -6.47 -12.17
N THR A 458 9.37 -5.54 -12.75
CA THR A 458 7.97 -5.77 -13.13
C THR A 458 7.86 -6.82 -14.25
N ILE A 459 8.73 -6.77 -15.26
CA ILE A 459 8.78 -7.77 -16.34
C ILE A 459 9.15 -9.15 -15.78
N ILE A 460 10.12 -9.22 -14.86
CA ILE A 460 10.52 -10.48 -14.20
C ILE A 460 9.34 -11.03 -13.39
N ALA A 461 8.65 -10.19 -12.61
CA ALA A 461 7.48 -10.61 -11.84
C ALA A 461 6.34 -11.10 -12.76
N ALA A 462 6.06 -10.38 -13.84
CA ALA A 462 5.07 -10.79 -14.84
C ALA A 462 5.43 -12.15 -15.45
N ALA A 463 6.68 -12.36 -15.83
CA ALA A 463 7.14 -13.64 -16.36
C ALA A 463 6.99 -14.78 -15.34
N CYS A 464 7.35 -14.55 -14.07
CA CYS A 464 7.18 -15.55 -13.02
C CYS A 464 5.70 -15.91 -12.80
N PHE A 465 4.80 -14.95 -12.79
CA PHE A 465 3.36 -15.23 -12.62
C PHE A 465 2.73 -15.92 -13.84
N LEU A 466 3.16 -15.61 -15.05
CA LEU A 466 2.59 -16.18 -16.28
C LEU A 466 3.19 -17.54 -16.67
N LEU A 467 4.50 -17.74 -16.48
CA LEU A 467 5.21 -18.93 -16.96
C LEU A 467 5.26 -20.07 -15.94
N LEU A 468 5.18 -19.75 -14.65
CA LEU A 468 5.21 -20.73 -13.58
C LEU A 468 3.77 -21.11 -13.21
N ARG A 469 3.25 -22.18 -13.80
CA ARG A 469 1.89 -22.68 -13.53
C ARG A 469 1.87 -23.67 -12.37
#